data_a8bcdb42a0ccad024180a38e78c7a453
#
_entry.id   a8bcdb42a0ccad024180a38e78c7a453
#
_cell.length_a   1.000
_cell.length_b   1.000
_cell.length_c   1.000
_cell.angle_alpha   90.00
_cell.angle_beta   90.00
_cell.angle_gamma   90.00
#
_symmetry.space_group_name_H-M   'P 1'
#
loop_
_entity.id
_entity.type
_entity.pdbx_description
1 polymer ?
#
loop_
_entity_poly.entity_id
_entity_poly.type
_entity_poly.pdbx_seq_one_letter_code
_entity_poly.pdbx_strand_id
1 'polypeptide(L)'
;MPTRSAGPSCPIPLRRLFRRPAALALVGASLAAVPIFKTGPPPGHTGGFGEPTCRACHSDAGLNEPGGELTVSGAPARYEPGQTYQLEVVLRRAGMLKAGFQLAARFADGPAAGAQAGALAPTDARSIVTWDTLTHVSYVEHNLAGTALTGDAGHWIVRWTAPATATGAVAFNVAGNAANDDDSPLGDFIYTTALRVAPAARR
;
A
#
# COMPACT_ATOMS: atom_id res chain seq x y z
N MET A 1 -38.80 -99.19 1.74
CA MET A 1 -39.15 -97.80 1.32
C MET A 1 -38.87 -96.86 2.46
N PRO A 2 -37.87 -96.01 2.41
CA PRO A 2 -37.59 -95.08 3.50
C PRO A 2 -38.23 -93.71 3.22
N THR A 3 -38.88 -93.23 4.22
CA THR A 3 -39.52 -91.90 4.31
C THR A 3 -38.48 -90.79 4.40
N ARG A 4 -38.57 -89.77 3.54
CA ARG A 4 -37.76 -88.56 3.59
C ARG A 4 -38.29 -87.58 4.65
N SER A 5 -37.44 -87.31 5.61
CA SER A 5 -37.61 -86.22 6.59
C SER A 5 -37.30 -84.85 5.96
N ALA A 6 -38.23 -83.95 6.05
CA ALA A 6 -38.04 -82.54 5.68
C ALA A 6 -37.31 -81.81 6.79
N GLY A 7 -36.16 -81.21 6.49
CA GLY A 7 -35.41 -80.33 7.38
C GLY A 7 -35.96 -78.90 7.41
N PRO A 8 -35.78 -78.19 8.49
CA PRO A 8 -36.31 -76.85 8.66
C PRO A 8 -35.54 -75.75 7.84
N SER A 9 -36.29 -74.91 7.15
CA SER A 9 -35.82 -73.74 6.42
C SER A 9 -35.41 -72.65 7.40
N CYS A 10 -34.15 -72.19 7.27
CA CYS A 10 -33.61 -71.13 8.02
C CYS A 10 -33.99 -69.77 7.33
N PRO A 11 -34.53 -68.76 8.04
CA PRO A 11 -34.87 -67.50 7.42
C PRO A 11 -33.60 -66.62 7.25
N ILE A 12 -33.41 -66.11 6.05
CA ILE A 12 -32.31 -65.13 5.71
C ILE A 12 -32.68 -63.77 6.26
N PRO A 13 -31.82 -63.07 7.08
CA PRO A 13 -32.14 -61.79 7.54
C PRO A 13 -31.91 -60.75 6.42
N LEU A 14 -32.96 -60.01 6.08
CA LEU A 14 -32.86 -58.80 5.22
C LEU A 14 -31.96 -57.75 5.88
N ARG A 15 -30.76 -57.58 5.37
CA ARG A 15 -29.92 -56.44 5.71
C ARG A 15 -30.57 -55.19 5.16
N ARG A 16 -31.12 -54.33 6.06
CA ARG A 16 -31.52 -52.96 5.73
C ARG A 16 -30.26 -52.17 5.39
N LEU A 17 -30.07 -51.78 4.12
CA LEU A 17 -29.09 -50.78 3.70
C LEU A 17 -29.54 -49.42 4.25
N PHE A 18 -28.92 -48.98 5.34
CA PHE A 18 -28.99 -47.60 5.76
C PHE A 18 -28.20 -46.73 4.76
N ARG A 19 -28.90 -46.07 3.84
CA ARG A 19 -28.31 -44.98 3.04
C ARG A 19 -27.97 -43.85 4.00
N ARG A 20 -26.68 -43.65 4.24
CA ARG A 20 -26.18 -42.46 4.91
C ARG A 20 -26.38 -41.27 3.97
N PRO A 21 -27.02 -40.15 4.40
CA PRO A 21 -27.05 -38.94 3.60
C PRO A 21 -25.63 -38.39 3.52
N ALA A 22 -25.11 -38.21 2.32
CA ALA A 22 -23.89 -37.47 2.10
C ALA A 22 -24.17 -36.02 2.44
N ALA A 23 -23.64 -35.55 3.58
CA ALA A 23 -23.63 -34.13 3.91
C ALA A 23 -22.69 -33.40 2.94
N LEU A 24 -23.26 -32.70 1.97
CA LEU A 24 -22.51 -31.75 1.15
C LEU A 24 -22.05 -30.60 2.07
N ALA A 25 -20.79 -30.61 2.47
CA ALA A 25 -20.18 -29.48 3.12
C ALA A 25 -20.01 -28.37 2.05
N LEU A 26 -20.89 -27.38 2.09
CA LEU A 26 -20.64 -26.10 1.38
C LEU A 26 -19.43 -25.44 2.04
N VAL A 27 -18.27 -25.55 1.40
CA VAL A 27 -17.12 -24.70 1.70
C VAL A 27 -17.46 -23.30 1.19
N GLY A 28 -18.02 -22.48 2.06
CA GLY A 28 -18.20 -21.05 1.82
C GLY A 28 -16.82 -20.40 1.68
N ALA A 29 -16.43 -20.07 0.46
CA ALA A 29 -15.29 -19.19 0.24
C ALA A 29 -15.67 -17.81 0.82
N SER A 30 -15.18 -17.49 2.02
CA SER A 30 -15.23 -16.14 2.55
C SER A 30 -14.34 -15.27 1.66
N LEU A 31 -14.96 -14.53 0.74
CA LEU A 31 -14.31 -13.40 0.08
C LEU A 31 -14.00 -12.39 1.19
N ALA A 32 -12.75 -12.35 1.64
CA ALA A 32 -12.28 -11.29 2.51
C ALA A 32 -12.46 -9.98 1.74
N ALA A 33 -13.37 -9.13 2.21
CA ALA A 33 -13.53 -7.79 1.65
C ALA A 33 -12.23 -7.03 1.88
N VAL A 34 -11.53 -6.69 0.81
CA VAL A 34 -10.36 -5.81 0.87
C VAL A 34 -10.87 -4.43 1.33
N PRO A 35 -10.34 -3.88 2.42
CA PRO A 35 -10.77 -2.57 2.89
C PRO A 35 -10.52 -1.54 1.78
N ILE A 36 -11.57 -0.84 1.37
CA ILE A 36 -11.49 0.22 0.36
C ILE A 36 -11.07 1.51 1.06
N PHE A 37 -9.81 1.91 0.90
CA PHE A 37 -9.24 3.14 1.46
C PHE A 37 -9.49 4.31 0.50
N LYS A 38 -10.76 4.76 0.37
CA LYS A 38 -11.12 5.91 -0.50
C LYS A 38 -10.59 7.26 0.00
N THR A 39 -10.14 7.34 1.25
CA THR A 39 -9.69 8.61 1.87
C THR A 39 -8.19 8.73 1.98
N GLY A 40 -7.43 7.79 1.44
CA GLY A 40 -5.98 7.70 1.51
C GLY A 40 -5.52 6.31 1.92
N PRO A 41 -4.28 5.89 1.61
CA PRO A 41 -3.73 4.60 2.01
C PRO A 41 -3.49 4.54 3.52
N PRO A 42 -3.35 3.36 4.13
CA PRO A 42 -2.80 3.27 5.47
C PRO A 42 -1.33 3.73 5.48
N PRO A 43 -0.81 4.27 6.60
CA PRO A 43 0.59 4.68 6.70
C PRO A 43 1.55 3.50 6.44
N GLY A 44 2.79 3.81 6.02
CA GLY A 44 3.84 2.79 5.83
C GLY A 44 3.82 2.09 4.47
N HIS A 45 3.45 2.79 3.39
CA HIS A 45 3.39 2.21 2.04
C HIS A 45 4.26 2.95 1.02
N THR A 46 5.38 3.53 1.46
CA THR A 46 6.31 4.26 0.59
C THR A 46 7.36 3.39 -0.09
N GLY A 47 7.52 2.14 0.33
CA GLY A 47 8.60 1.25 -0.11
C GLY A 47 9.96 1.54 0.52
N GLY A 48 10.08 2.56 1.38
CA GLY A 48 11.30 2.89 2.09
C GLY A 48 11.49 2.05 3.36
N PHE A 49 12.73 1.76 3.74
CA PHE A 49 13.08 1.09 4.99
C PHE A 49 12.36 -0.25 5.22
N GLY A 50 12.10 -0.99 4.15
CA GLY A 50 11.44 -2.29 4.22
C GLY A 50 9.91 -2.22 4.26
N GLU A 51 9.32 -1.05 4.12
CA GLU A 51 7.87 -0.89 3.98
C GLU A 51 7.36 -1.53 2.67
N PRO A 52 6.11 -2.01 2.66
CA PRO A 52 5.41 -2.28 1.41
C PRO A 52 5.23 -1.01 0.57
N THR A 53 4.73 -1.16 -0.63
CA THR A 53 4.27 -0.07 -1.49
C THR A 53 2.76 -0.16 -1.69
N CYS A 54 2.17 0.74 -2.47
CA CYS A 54 0.78 0.64 -2.91
C CYS A 54 0.45 -0.72 -3.56
N ARG A 55 1.47 -1.49 -4.01
CA ARG A 55 1.29 -2.86 -4.52
C ARG A 55 0.78 -3.87 -3.49
N ALA A 56 0.80 -3.56 -2.21
CA ALA A 56 0.16 -4.41 -1.20
C ALA A 56 -1.32 -4.65 -1.47
N CYS A 57 -1.98 -3.67 -2.11
CA CYS A 57 -3.39 -3.76 -2.51
C CYS A 57 -3.57 -3.75 -4.04
N HIS A 58 -2.73 -3.00 -4.79
CA HIS A 58 -2.78 -2.84 -6.25
C HIS A 58 -1.68 -3.69 -6.90
N SER A 59 -1.91 -4.99 -7.09
CA SER A 59 -0.82 -5.98 -7.24
C SER A 59 -0.68 -6.61 -8.62
N ASP A 60 -1.55 -6.33 -9.58
CA ASP A 60 -1.57 -7.00 -10.89
C ASP A 60 -0.49 -6.51 -11.86
N ALA A 61 0.00 -5.28 -11.71
CA ALA A 61 1.15 -4.79 -12.47
C ALA A 61 2.48 -4.91 -11.69
N GLY A 62 3.60 -4.94 -12.40
CA GLY A 62 4.94 -4.85 -11.81
C GLY A 62 5.20 -3.49 -11.16
N LEU A 63 6.20 -3.42 -10.27
CA LEU A 63 6.65 -2.14 -9.72
C LEU A 63 7.48 -1.39 -10.76
N ASN A 64 7.21 -0.09 -10.93
CA ASN A 64 7.91 0.80 -11.87
C ASN A 64 7.86 0.31 -13.33
N GLU A 65 6.74 -0.26 -13.75
CA GLU A 65 6.59 -0.69 -15.13
C GLU A 65 6.72 0.48 -16.13
N PRO A 66 7.31 0.26 -17.31
CA PRO A 66 7.44 1.29 -18.33
C PRO A 66 6.11 1.95 -18.70
N GLY A 67 6.16 3.22 -19.11
CA GLY A 67 4.99 3.99 -19.52
C GLY A 67 4.45 4.98 -18.48
N GLY A 68 5.09 5.08 -17.32
CA GLY A 68 4.84 6.12 -16.33
C GLY A 68 6.09 6.50 -15.54
N GLU A 69 5.99 7.57 -14.77
CA GLU A 69 7.08 8.12 -13.99
C GLU A 69 6.54 8.80 -12.73
N LEU A 70 7.24 8.59 -11.59
CA LEU A 70 7.03 9.30 -10.34
C LEU A 70 8.28 10.11 -10.02
N THR A 71 8.13 11.42 -9.88
CA THR A 71 9.24 12.33 -9.58
C THR A 71 8.99 13.11 -8.29
N VAL A 72 10.09 13.48 -7.62
CA VAL A 72 10.10 14.42 -6.50
C VAL A 72 11.13 15.50 -6.79
N SER A 73 10.71 16.74 -6.74
CA SER A 73 11.57 17.92 -6.94
C SER A 73 11.42 18.93 -5.79
N GLY A 74 12.17 20.04 -5.85
CA GLY A 74 12.10 21.11 -4.86
C GLY A 74 12.90 20.89 -3.58
N ALA A 75 13.48 19.70 -3.39
CA ALA A 75 14.40 19.49 -2.29
C ALA A 75 15.73 20.24 -2.53
N PRO A 76 16.37 20.79 -1.48
CA PRO A 76 17.64 21.47 -1.63
C PRO A 76 18.78 20.48 -1.89
N ALA A 77 19.88 20.93 -2.49
CA ALA A 77 21.09 20.12 -2.61
C ALA A 77 21.65 19.72 -1.22
N ARG A 78 21.48 20.58 -0.25
CA ARG A 78 21.76 20.36 1.18
C ARG A 78 20.73 21.10 2.01
N TYR A 79 20.24 20.48 3.08
CA TYR A 79 19.26 21.16 3.94
C TYR A 79 19.93 21.94 5.07
N GLU A 80 19.37 23.10 5.37
CA GLU A 80 19.70 23.87 6.58
C GLU A 80 18.77 23.43 7.72
N PRO A 81 19.28 23.22 8.94
CA PRO A 81 18.47 22.84 10.09
C PRO A 81 17.31 23.81 10.34
N GLY A 82 16.12 23.27 10.55
CA GLY A 82 14.90 24.04 10.81
C GLY A 82 14.32 24.77 9.61
N GLN A 83 14.98 24.79 8.46
CA GLN A 83 14.48 25.45 7.25
C GLN A 83 13.33 24.67 6.63
N THR A 84 12.35 25.39 6.08
CA THR A 84 11.21 24.78 5.38
C THR A 84 11.40 24.85 3.86
N TYR A 85 11.13 23.75 3.19
CA TYR A 85 11.20 23.56 1.73
C TYR A 85 9.86 23.09 1.20
N GLN A 86 9.58 23.38 -0.07
CA GLN A 86 8.45 22.82 -0.79
C GLN A 86 8.94 21.69 -1.70
N LEU A 87 8.38 20.51 -1.49
CA LEU A 87 8.61 19.35 -2.34
C LEU A 87 7.43 19.21 -3.30
N GLU A 88 7.71 19.01 -4.56
CA GLU A 88 6.72 18.75 -5.58
C GLU A 88 6.75 17.26 -5.93
N VAL A 89 5.63 16.59 -5.82
CA VAL A 89 5.44 15.17 -6.21
C VAL A 89 4.59 15.14 -7.47
N VAL A 90 5.11 14.53 -8.53
CA VAL A 90 4.41 14.42 -9.81
C VAL A 90 4.42 12.97 -10.26
N LEU A 91 3.24 12.43 -10.55
CA LEU A 91 3.03 11.12 -11.14
C LEU A 91 2.40 11.29 -12.51
N ARG A 92 3.02 10.69 -13.53
CA ARG A 92 2.51 10.66 -14.91
C ARG A 92 2.45 9.25 -15.43
N ARG A 93 1.35 8.92 -16.09
CA ARG A 93 1.20 7.72 -16.92
C ARG A 93 0.09 7.95 -17.94
N ALA A 94 0.32 7.57 -19.17
CA ALA A 94 -0.72 7.61 -20.20
C ALA A 94 -1.91 6.72 -19.81
N GLY A 95 -3.12 7.27 -19.93
CA GLY A 95 -4.36 6.55 -19.66
C GLY A 95 -4.75 6.43 -18.19
N MET A 96 -4.00 6.98 -17.24
CA MET A 96 -4.48 7.07 -15.86
C MET A 96 -5.62 8.09 -15.77
N LEU A 97 -6.60 7.81 -14.92
CA LEU A 97 -7.77 8.67 -14.68
C LEU A 97 -7.77 9.25 -13.26
N LYS A 98 -7.10 8.58 -12.34
CA LYS A 98 -6.85 9.03 -10.96
C LYS A 98 -5.40 8.77 -10.58
N ALA A 99 -4.95 9.48 -9.55
CA ALA A 99 -3.62 9.27 -8.99
C ALA A 99 -3.64 9.35 -7.47
N GLY A 100 -2.72 8.63 -6.83
CA GLY A 100 -2.50 8.71 -5.39
C GLY A 100 -1.03 8.69 -5.06
N PHE A 101 -0.64 9.15 -3.87
CA PHE A 101 0.74 9.09 -3.38
C PHE A 101 0.79 8.96 -1.86
N GLN A 102 1.93 8.48 -1.38
CA GLN A 102 2.34 8.58 0.01
C GLN A 102 3.83 8.92 0.06
N LEU A 103 4.23 9.86 0.93
CA LEU A 103 5.60 10.34 1.10
C LEU A 103 5.98 10.33 2.58
N ALA A 104 7.19 9.84 2.87
CA ALA A 104 7.84 9.93 4.19
C ALA A 104 9.22 10.59 4.08
N ALA A 105 9.65 11.25 5.16
CA ALA A 105 10.99 11.79 5.34
C ALA A 105 11.64 11.16 6.57
N ARG A 106 12.75 10.42 6.38
CA ARG A 106 13.43 9.70 7.46
C ARG A 106 14.94 9.91 7.41
N PHE A 107 15.60 9.78 8.54
CA PHE A 107 17.05 9.73 8.53
C PHE A 107 17.53 8.51 7.73
N ALA A 108 18.42 8.78 6.78
CA ALA A 108 18.89 7.78 5.82
C ALA A 108 19.92 6.82 6.42
N ASP A 109 20.63 7.25 7.46
CA ASP A 109 21.76 6.54 8.03
C ASP A 109 22.00 6.92 9.50
N GLY A 110 23.04 6.29 10.08
CA GLY A 110 23.48 6.52 11.47
C GLY A 110 22.52 5.89 12.50
N PRO A 111 22.68 6.24 13.78
CA PRO A 111 21.87 5.67 14.86
C PRO A 111 20.36 5.96 14.77
N ALA A 112 20.00 7.02 14.05
CA ALA A 112 18.60 7.42 13.82
C ALA A 112 18.05 6.90 12.49
N ALA A 113 18.76 6.03 11.76
CA ALA A 113 18.28 5.52 10.47
C ALA A 113 16.86 4.95 10.57
N GLY A 114 16.00 5.36 9.66
CA GLY A 114 14.57 4.97 9.64
C GLY A 114 13.66 5.81 10.54
N ALA A 115 14.19 6.59 11.49
CA ALA A 115 13.38 7.49 12.31
C ALA A 115 12.92 8.72 11.51
N GLN A 116 11.82 9.34 11.95
CA GLN A 116 11.28 10.58 11.36
C GLN A 116 12.34 11.67 11.27
N ALA A 117 12.50 12.29 10.11
CA ALA A 117 13.46 13.35 9.87
C ALA A 117 12.77 14.67 9.50
N GLY A 118 12.54 15.51 10.50
CA GLY A 118 11.82 16.78 10.35
C GLY A 118 10.29 16.58 10.32
N ALA A 119 9.56 17.58 9.84
CA ALA A 119 8.11 17.58 9.81
C ALA A 119 7.59 17.72 8.38
N LEU A 120 6.58 16.94 8.03
CA LEU A 120 5.86 17.03 6.76
C LEU A 120 4.49 17.68 6.99
N ALA A 121 4.05 18.50 6.05
CA ALA A 121 2.72 19.12 6.07
C ALA A 121 2.17 19.30 4.65
N PRO A 122 0.86 19.11 4.44
CA PRO A 122 0.21 19.44 3.17
C PRO A 122 0.24 20.96 2.94
N THR A 123 0.12 21.38 1.69
CA THR A 123 -0.03 22.80 1.31
C THR A 123 -1.46 23.18 0.99
N ASP A 124 -2.31 22.19 0.72
CA ASP A 124 -3.72 22.37 0.36
C ASP A 124 -4.58 21.23 0.92
N ALA A 125 -5.89 21.29 0.63
CA ALA A 125 -6.88 20.30 1.10
C ALA A 125 -6.86 18.97 0.32
N ARG A 126 -5.95 18.76 -0.63
CA ARG A 126 -5.82 17.54 -1.43
C ARG A 126 -4.97 16.47 -0.77
N SER A 127 -4.27 16.84 0.29
CA SER A 127 -3.37 15.95 1.05
C SER A 127 -3.65 16.02 2.53
N ILE A 128 -3.33 14.96 3.24
CA ILE A 128 -3.42 14.85 4.70
C ILE A 128 -2.11 14.31 5.27
N VAL A 129 -1.93 14.48 6.58
CA VAL A 129 -0.87 13.79 7.34
C VAL A 129 -1.49 12.61 8.05
N THR A 130 -0.88 11.43 7.89
CA THR A 130 -1.18 10.24 8.67
C THR A 130 0.01 9.87 9.55
N TRP A 131 -0.23 9.09 10.58
CA TRP A 131 0.76 8.74 11.58
C TRP A 131 0.76 7.23 11.85
N ASP A 132 1.93 6.61 11.73
CA ASP A 132 2.10 5.23 12.19
C ASP A 132 2.50 5.23 13.67
N THR A 133 1.62 4.69 14.49
CA THR A 133 1.81 4.64 15.94
C THR A 133 2.89 3.65 16.39
N LEU A 134 3.26 2.69 15.54
CA LEU A 134 4.28 1.68 15.85
C LEU A 134 5.69 2.18 15.54
N THR A 135 5.87 2.81 14.39
CA THR A 135 7.17 3.31 13.93
C THR A 135 7.44 4.77 14.32
N HIS A 136 6.41 5.48 14.78
CA HIS A 136 6.44 6.93 15.05
C HIS A 136 6.86 7.76 13.84
N VAL A 137 6.45 7.33 12.63
CA VAL A 137 6.68 8.03 11.38
C VAL A 137 5.40 8.67 10.88
N SER A 138 5.48 9.91 10.41
CA SER A 138 4.39 10.60 9.74
C SER A 138 4.57 10.55 8.23
N TYR A 139 3.44 10.47 7.55
CA TYR A 139 3.35 10.43 6.09
C TYR A 139 2.45 11.56 5.62
N VAL A 140 2.81 12.19 4.52
CA VAL A 140 1.85 12.99 3.75
C VAL A 140 1.35 12.14 2.61
N GLU A 141 0.04 12.12 2.44
CA GLU A 141 -0.62 11.31 1.43
C GLU A 141 -1.82 12.04 0.83
N HIS A 142 -2.26 11.59 -0.33
CA HIS A 142 -3.49 12.09 -0.92
C HIS A 142 -4.71 11.71 -0.07
N ASN A 143 -5.74 12.52 -0.13
CA ASN A 143 -7.09 12.16 0.29
C ASN A 143 -7.98 12.00 -0.96
N LEU A 144 -9.29 11.80 -0.78
CA LEU A 144 -10.21 11.63 -1.90
C LEU A 144 -10.16 12.80 -2.90
N ALA A 145 -10.08 14.05 -2.43
CA ALA A 145 -9.97 15.21 -3.31
C ALA A 145 -8.62 15.24 -4.05
N GLY A 146 -7.58 14.67 -3.44
CA GLY A 146 -6.23 14.58 -4.00
C GLY A 146 -6.06 13.55 -5.10
N THR A 147 -7.04 12.67 -5.34
CA THR A 147 -6.96 11.69 -6.43
C THR A 147 -7.19 12.30 -7.81
N ALA A 148 -7.83 13.47 -7.89
CA ALA A 148 -8.08 14.15 -9.15
C ALA A 148 -6.79 14.60 -9.83
N LEU A 149 -6.69 14.40 -11.13
CA LEU A 149 -5.56 14.83 -11.93
C LEU A 149 -5.55 16.35 -12.10
N THR A 150 -4.36 16.91 -12.26
CA THR A 150 -4.12 18.28 -12.69
C THR A 150 -3.54 18.21 -14.11
N GLY A 151 -4.36 18.53 -15.11
CA GLY A 151 -4.04 18.17 -16.49
C GLY A 151 -4.03 16.65 -16.67
N ASP A 152 -2.88 16.09 -17.06
CA ASP A 152 -2.64 14.66 -17.28
C ASP A 152 -1.76 14.02 -16.17
N ALA A 153 -1.65 14.69 -15.01
CA ALA A 153 -0.74 14.27 -13.94
C ALA A 153 -1.43 14.26 -12.57
N GLY A 154 -1.04 13.33 -11.71
CA GLY A 154 -1.14 13.47 -10.27
C GLY A 154 -0.08 14.48 -9.81
N HIS A 155 -0.51 15.54 -9.13
CA HIS A 155 0.38 16.64 -8.75
C HIS A 155 0.07 17.12 -7.34
N TRP A 156 1.07 17.12 -6.45
CA TRP A 156 0.94 17.52 -5.05
C TRP A 156 2.15 18.32 -4.63
N ILE A 157 1.94 19.32 -3.76
CA ILE A 157 2.99 20.08 -3.11
C ILE A 157 2.94 19.80 -1.61
N VAL A 158 4.10 19.46 -1.06
CA VAL A 158 4.29 19.11 0.34
C VAL A 158 5.32 20.04 0.95
N ARG A 159 5.05 20.59 2.12
CA ARG A 159 6.07 21.29 2.90
C ARG A 159 6.84 20.29 3.75
N TRP A 160 8.16 20.41 3.72
CA TRP A 160 9.05 19.72 4.62
C TRP A 160 9.86 20.73 5.42
N THR A 161 9.74 20.69 6.75
CA THR A 161 10.61 21.43 7.66
C THR A 161 11.71 20.50 8.12
N ALA A 162 12.96 20.83 7.81
CA ALA A 162 14.12 20.02 8.14
C ALA A 162 14.29 19.85 9.65
N PRO A 163 14.97 18.78 10.10
CA PRO A 163 15.30 18.60 11.52
C PRO A 163 16.00 19.85 12.09
N ALA A 164 15.72 20.18 13.34
CA ALA A 164 16.35 21.33 14.03
C ALA A 164 17.87 21.19 14.20
N THR A 165 18.38 19.97 14.05
CA THR A 165 19.83 19.67 14.13
C THR A 165 20.29 18.91 12.89
N ALA A 166 21.51 19.19 12.42
CA ALA A 166 22.14 18.51 11.29
C ALA A 166 22.72 17.14 11.72
N THR A 167 21.84 16.17 12.02
CA THR A 167 22.25 14.88 12.60
C THR A 167 22.51 13.78 11.57
N GLY A 168 22.11 13.96 10.31
CA GLY A 168 22.31 12.96 9.25
C GLY A 168 21.63 13.34 7.95
N ALA A 169 21.89 12.58 6.90
CA ALA A 169 21.17 12.74 5.64
C ALA A 169 19.70 12.30 5.80
N VAL A 170 18.81 12.93 5.05
CA VAL A 170 17.38 12.61 5.01
C VAL A 170 17.07 11.90 3.70
N ALA A 171 16.37 10.77 3.79
CA ALA A 171 15.77 10.08 2.66
C ALA A 171 14.28 10.42 2.59
N PHE A 172 13.84 10.86 1.43
CA PHE A 172 12.44 10.95 1.06
C PHE A 172 12.09 9.71 0.26
N ASN A 173 11.16 8.92 0.74
CA ASN A 173 10.63 7.76 0.03
C ASN A 173 9.20 8.05 -0.38
N VAL A 174 8.88 7.79 -1.63
CA VAL A 174 7.57 8.07 -2.20
C VAL A 174 7.09 6.88 -3.02
N ALA A 175 5.85 6.48 -2.80
CA ALA A 175 5.13 5.60 -3.69
C ALA A 175 3.91 6.34 -4.27
N GLY A 176 3.58 6.03 -5.52
CA GLY A 176 2.43 6.58 -6.23
C GLY A 176 1.66 5.49 -6.96
N ASN A 177 0.35 5.67 -7.05
CA ASN A 177 -0.57 4.84 -7.79
C ASN A 177 -1.17 5.62 -8.96
N ALA A 178 -0.96 5.15 -10.18
CA ALA A 178 -1.63 5.60 -11.39
C ALA A 178 -2.81 4.67 -11.67
N ALA A 179 -4.02 5.12 -11.36
CA ALA A 179 -5.23 4.31 -11.35
C ALA A 179 -6.13 4.55 -12.58
N ASN A 180 -6.87 3.52 -12.98
CA ASN A 180 -7.82 3.52 -14.10
C ASN A 180 -9.25 3.96 -13.71
N ASP A 181 -9.52 4.24 -12.41
CA ASP A 181 -10.80 4.72 -11.89
C ASP A 181 -12.00 3.77 -12.07
N ASP A 182 -11.77 2.46 -12.05
CA ASP A 182 -12.81 1.44 -12.20
C ASP A 182 -13.36 0.89 -10.85
N ASP A 183 -13.05 1.55 -9.73
CA ASP A 183 -13.36 1.11 -8.36
C ASP A 183 -12.73 -0.27 -7.98
N SER A 184 -11.75 -0.74 -8.74
CA SER A 184 -11.00 -1.98 -8.53
C SER A 184 -9.53 -1.66 -8.22
N PRO A 185 -8.80 -2.49 -7.47
CA PRO A 185 -7.35 -2.36 -7.33
C PRO A 185 -6.58 -2.95 -8.52
N LEU A 186 -7.26 -3.48 -9.54
CA LEU A 186 -6.66 -4.09 -10.72
C LEU A 186 -6.55 -3.09 -11.87
N GLY A 187 -5.56 -3.26 -12.74
CA GLY A 187 -5.29 -2.33 -13.84
C GLY A 187 -4.53 -1.06 -13.42
N ASP A 188 -4.11 -1.00 -12.18
CA ASP A 188 -3.36 0.10 -11.60
C ASP A 188 -1.84 -0.13 -11.70
N PHE A 189 -1.09 0.95 -11.78
CA PHE A 189 0.37 0.91 -11.92
C PHE A 189 1.05 1.66 -10.78
N ILE A 190 1.96 0.98 -10.10
CA ILE A 190 2.65 1.52 -8.94
C ILE A 190 4.07 1.93 -9.28
N TYR A 191 4.39 3.16 -8.90
CA TYR A 191 5.70 3.77 -9.07
C TYR A 191 6.28 4.13 -7.72
N THR A 192 7.61 4.02 -7.60
CA THR A 192 8.35 4.46 -6.42
C THR A 192 9.55 5.31 -6.85
N THR A 193 9.89 6.27 -6.02
CA THR A 193 11.12 7.05 -6.17
C THR A 193 11.68 7.38 -4.79
N ALA A 194 12.98 7.64 -4.73
CA ALA A 194 13.64 8.07 -3.50
C ALA A 194 14.63 9.19 -3.81
N LEU A 195 14.69 10.15 -2.89
CA LEU A 195 15.65 11.26 -2.94
C LEU A 195 16.39 11.32 -1.60
N ARG A 196 17.69 11.59 -1.64
CA ARG A 196 18.53 11.75 -0.45
C ARG A 196 19.14 13.13 -0.41
N VAL A 197 19.02 13.81 0.74
CA VAL A 197 19.54 15.17 0.97
C VAL A 197 20.42 15.17 2.20
N ALA A 198 21.66 15.59 2.04
CA ALA A 198 22.60 15.74 3.15
C ALA A 198 22.36 17.07 3.89
N PRO A 199 22.75 17.19 5.18
CA PRO A 199 22.76 18.48 5.86
C PRO A 199 23.81 19.41 5.26
N ALA A 200 23.62 20.72 5.39
CA ALA A 200 24.65 21.70 5.14
C ALA A 200 25.84 21.48 6.09
N ALA A 201 27.04 21.83 5.65
CA ALA A 201 28.21 21.75 6.50
C ALA A 201 28.05 22.75 7.68
N ARG A 202 28.40 22.33 8.89
CA ARG A 202 28.49 23.29 10.01
C ARG A 202 29.54 24.35 9.68
N ARG A 203 29.13 25.58 9.75
CA ARG A 203 30.07 26.73 9.68
C ARG A 203 30.78 26.93 11.01
#